data_f026724bcc5971138b17579e0a482bf0
#
_entry.id   f026724bcc5971138b17579e0a482bf0
#
_cell.length_a   1.000
_cell.length_b   1.000
_cell.length_c   1.000
_cell.angle_alpha   90.00
_cell.angle_beta   90.00
_cell.angle_gamma   90.00
#
_symmetry.space_group_name_H-M   'P 1'
#
loop_
_entity.id
_entity.type
_entity.pdbx_description
1 polymer ?
#
loop_
_entity_poly.entity_id
_entity_poly.type
_entity_poly.pdbx_seq_one_letter_code
_entity_poly.pdbx_strand_id
1 'polypeptide(L)'
;MWVEKYRPKSVEEMVGNEESRVEFFNWLKNWKKGSKPALLLGPPGTGKTTLVHLVANKLGYNTIELNASDVRTKEKMMQILGPSLGSKGLFGENLLIFLDEVDGMYDRQDRGGIEFVEELIEKSIVPIAMAANLEDDKKIIKLIKKSKLFRFTRIPPRLVEIYVDNILKKENIRLSKETIRLIVRESKGDMRAAINTAQSLSGLSIEEISNIVSSRDLNYSLRECFESFFNAKSQEEAYEALRNCNIMPRDKIRLVFASIMNSNLSDDLLIKALEKIGEADEIVKMMEKTQEWRLLRYFDRILAYSIFNTIPKGIVSYSEEDMPWDLKIRMWNESRALRDFSKRLSNFFHTSSKEVLSIYLPYLLLILSKDKDSMKRFFRAFGLDDSALKVMMKEAERISIKMG
;
A
#
# COMPACT_ATOMS: atom_id res chain seq x y z
N MET A 1 10.49 -20.42 17.82
CA MET A 1 10.34 -18.98 17.64
C MET A 1 9.67 -18.36 18.86
N TRP A 2 10.10 -17.16 19.29
CA TRP A 2 9.51 -16.51 20.46
C TRP A 2 8.04 -16.15 20.28
N VAL A 3 7.63 -15.82 19.07
CA VAL A 3 6.21 -15.51 18.75
C VAL A 3 5.28 -16.67 19.15
N GLU A 4 5.70 -17.92 18.94
CA GLU A 4 4.90 -19.07 19.34
C GLU A 4 5.11 -19.46 20.81
N LYS A 5 6.35 -19.35 21.33
CA LYS A 5 6.68 -19.65 22.73
C LYS A 5 5.94 -18.74 23.71
N TYR A 6 5.80 -17.44 23.35
CA TYR A 6 5.18 -16.40 24.16
C TYR A 6 3.80 -15.99 23.65
N ARG A 7 3.19 -16.81 22.80
CA ARG A 7 1.79 -16.59 22.41
C ARG A 7 0.92 -16.67 23.65
N PRO A 8 0.02 -15.67 23.90
CA PRO A 8 -0.89 -15.71 25.04
C PRO A 8 -1.66 -17.03 25.11
N LYS A 9 -1.77 -17.60 26.28
CA LYS A 9 -2.52 -18.85 26.55
C LYS A 9 -3.91 -18.59 27.13
N SER A 10 -4.16 -17.39 27.59
CA SER A 10 -5.47 -16.94 28.05
C SER A 10 -5.79 -15.52 27.55
N VAL A 11 -7.05 -15.16 27.57
CA VAL A 11 -7.50 -13.81 27.15
C VAL A 11 -6.92 -12.73 28.08
N GLU A 12 -6.69 -13.06 29.34
CA GLU A 12 -6.13 -12.18 30.36
C GLU A 12 -4.65 -11.86 30.12
N GLU A 13 -3.89 -12.76 29.48
CA GLU A 13 -2.50 -12.53 29.11
C GLU A 13 -2.33 -11.64 27.88
N MET A 14 -3.40 -11.41 27.13
CA MET A 14 -3.35 -10.54 25.96
C MET A 14 -3.17 -9.08 26.37
N VAL A 15 -2.44 -8.33 25.55
CA VAL A 15 -2.11 -6.93 25.79
C VAL A 15 -2.80 -6.03 24.78
N GLY A 16 -3.42 -4.95 25.26
CA GLY A 16 -4.14 -3.97 24.44
C GLY A 16 -5.53 -4.43 23.97
N ASN A 17 -6.26 -3.53 23.34
CA ASN A 17 -7.59 -3.75 22.75
C ASN A 17 -8.60 -4.41 23.72
N GLU A 18 -8.58 -4.01 25.00
CA GLU A 18 -9.33 -4.66 26.07
C GLU A 18 -10.84 -4.61 25.84
N GLU A 19 -11.37 -3.47 25.41
CA GLU A 19 -12.79 -3.28 25.11
C GLU A 19 -13.25 -4.27 24.04
N SER A 20 -12.55 -4.34 22.90
CA SER A 20 -12.87 -5.27 21.80
C SER A 20 -12.77 -6.73 22.22
N ARG A 21 -11.82 -7.07 23.12
CA ARG A 21 -11.69 -8.43 23.66
C ARG A 21 -12.89 -8.82 24.52
N VAL A 22 -13.33 -7.94 25.41
CA VAL A 22 -14.50 -8.16 26.27
C VAL A 22 -15.78 -8.24 25.43
N GLU A 23 -15.93 -7.35 24.47
CA GLU A 23 -17.09 -7.35 23.58
C GLU A 23 -17.19 -8.61 22.73
N PHE A 24 -16.06 -9.10 22.18
CA PHE A 24 -16.01 -10.32 21.39
C PHE A 24 -16.33 -11.55 22.27
N PHE A 25 -15.77 -11.62 23.48
CA PHE A 25 -16.11 -12.68 24.44
C PHE A 25 -17.61 -12.72 24.72
N ASN A 26 -18.21 -11.56 25.02
CA ASN A 26 -19.64 -11.46 25.30
C ASN A 26 -20.49 -11.79 24.06
N TRP A 27 -20.04 -11.41 22.87
CA TRP A 27 -20.72 -11.77 21.63
C TRP A 27 -20.78 -13.29 21.46
N LEU A 28 -19.67 -14.00 21.58
CA LEU A 28 -19.63 -15.45 21.38
C LEU A 28 -20.39 -16.19 22.49
N LYS A 29 -20.26 -15.76 23.76
CA LYS A 29 -20.98 -16.33 24.90
C LYS A 29 -22.50 -16.23 24.76
N ASN A 30 -23.00 -15.13 24.22
CA ASN A 30 -24.42 -14.86 24.07
C ASN A 30 -24.94 -15.13 22.65
N TRP A 31 -24.14 -15.78 21.82
CA TRP A 31 -24.50 -16.02 20.43
C TRP A 31 -25.77 -16.91 20.34
N LYS A 32 -26.65 -16.55 19.39
CA LYS A 32 -27.85 -17.31 19.06
C LYS A 32 -27.99 -17.41 17.55
N LYS A 33 -28.67 -18.44 17.05
CA LYS A 33 -28.98 -18.58 15.62
C LYS A 33 -29.63 -17.28 15.11
N GLY A 34 -29.10 -16.73 14.01
CA GLY A 34 -29.54 -15.45 13.43
C GLY A 34 -28.79 -14.21 14.00
N SER A 35 -27.88 -14.38 14.97
CA SER A 35 -26.99 -13.29 15.39
C SER A 35 -26.08 -12.91 14.23
N LYS A 36 -25.77 -11.60 14.11
CA LYS A 36 -24.79 -11.12 13.11
C LYS A 36 -23.43 -11.78 13.34
N PRO A 37 -22.70 -12.15 12.27
CA PRO A 37 -21.33 -12.63 12.37
C PRO A 37 -20.42 -11.58 12.98
N ALA A 38 -19.30 -12.00 13.57
CA ALA A 38 -18.26 -11.10 14.06
C ALA A 38 -17.28 -10.74 12.96
N LEU A 39 -16.88 -9.46 12.88
CA LEU A 39 -15.76 -9.00 12.06
C LEU A 39 -14.76 -8.28 12.95
N LEU A 40 -13.55 -8.89 13.12
CA LEU A 40 -12.43 -8.30 13.82
C LEU A 40 -11.58 -7.53 12.80
N LEU A 41 -11.53 -6.21 12.93
CA LEU A 41 -10.90 -5.34 11.95
C LEU A 41 -9.80 -4.50 12.62
N GLY A 42 -8.63 -4.43 11.97
CA GLY A 42 -7.52 -3.61 12.44
C GLY A 42 -6.15 -4.12 12.02
N PRO A 43 -5.07 -3.40 12.35
CA PRO A 43 -3.71 -3.68 11.87
C PRO A 43 -3.22 -5.10 12.20
N PRO A 44 -2.24 -5.62 11.43
CA PRO A 44 -1.62 -6.90 11.74
C PRO A 44 -0.90 -6.86 13.10
N GLY A 45 -0.67 -8.04 13.68
CA GLY A 45 0.04 -8.19 14.96
C GLY A 45 -0.66 -7.64 16.21
N THR A 46 -1.95 -7.29 16.13
CA THR A 46 -2.76 -6.76 17.25
C THR A 46 -3.50 -7.84 18.03
N GLY A 47 -3.38 -9.13 17.63
CA GLY A 47 -3.92 -10.26 18.37
C GLY A 47 -5.29 -10.76 17.94
N LYS A 48 -5.84 -10.34 16.78
CA LYS A 48 -7.17 -10.77 16.29
C LYS A 48 -7.35 -12.29 16.24
N THR A 49 -6.49 -12.98 15.50
CA THR A 49 -6.51 -14.46 15.38
C THR A 49 -6.35 -15.15 16.75
N THR A 50 -5.41 -14.66 17.56
CA THR A 50 -5.15 -15.19 18.90
C THR A 50 -6.39 -15.06 19.80
N LEU A 51 -7.09 -13.93 19.75
CA LEU A 51 -8.31 -13.72 20.52
C LEU A 51 -9.41 -14.72 20.17
N VAL A 52 -9.64 -14.94 18.87
CA VAL A 52 -10.68 -15.88 18.41
C VAL A 52 -10.45 -17.27 19.00
N HIS A 53 -9.23 -17.79 18.90
CA HIS A 53 -8.88 -19.10 19.45
C HIS A 53 -9.00 -19.17 20.97
N LEU A 54 -8.51 -18.15 21.69
CA LEU A 54 -8.57 -18.15 23.14
C LEU A 54 -10.01 -18.09 23.67
N VAL A 55 -10.84 -17.26 23.05
CA VAL A 55 -12.24 -17.15 23.45
C VAL A 55 -13.03 -18.40 23.07
N ALA A 56 -12.80 -18.97 21.88
CA ALA A 56 -13.41 -20.21 21.45
C ALA A 56 -13.09 -21.35 22.44
N ASN A 57 -11.81 -21.56 22.73
CA ASN A 57 -11.37 -22.58 23.69
C ASN A 57 -11.98 -22.36 25.09
N LYS A 58 -11.99 -21.11 25.59
CA LYS A 58 -12.53 -20.77 26.92
C LYS A 58 -14.04 -21.05 27.02
N LEU A 59 -14.77 -20.94 25.91
CA LEU A 59 -16.22 -21.18 25.85
C LEU A 59 -16.59 -22.58 25.34
N GLY A 60 -15.59 -23.46 25.10
CA GLY A 60 -15.82 -24.83 24.66
C GLY A 60 -16.29 -24.95 23.20
N TYR A 61 -15.85 -24.05 22.34
CA TYR A 61 -16.08 -24.12 20.90
C TYR A 61 -14.93 -24.81 20.18
N ASN A 62 -15.27 -25.74 19.30
CA ASN A 62 -14.33 -26.25 18.31
C ASN A 62 -14.28 -25.27 17.13
N THR A 63 -13.08 -24.83 16.77
CA THR A 63 -12.89 -23.83 15.70
C THR A 63 -12.47 -24.50 14.40
N ILE A 64 -13.24 -24.28 13.33
CA ILE A 64 -12.81 -24.58 11.95
C ILE A 64 -12.26 -23.26 11.41
N GLU A 65 -10.93 -23.22 11.27
CA GLU A 65 -10.22 -22.07 10.71
C GLU A 65 -9.95 -22.28 9.24
N LEU A 66 -10.23 -21.23 8.46
CA LEU A 66 -9.85 -21.12 7.05
C LEU A 66 -9.10 -19.81 6.87
N ASN A 67 -7.86 -19.91 6.39
CA ASN A 67 -7.16 -18.74 5.87
C ASN A 67 -7.75 -18.43 4.49
N ALA A 68 -8.42 -17.31 4.39
CA ALA A 68 -9.11 -16.88 3.19
C ALA A 68 -8.16 -16.59 2.02
N SER A 69 -6.89 -16.31 2.31
CA SER A 69 -5.84 -16.13 1.29
C SER A 69 -5.41 -17.45 0.64
N ASP A 70 -5.54 -18.58 1.35
CA ASP A 70 -5.14 -19.91 0.85
C ASP A 70 -6.28 -20.64 0.11
N VAL A 71 -7.53 -20.33 0.46
CA VAL A 71 -8.73 -20.99 -0.09
C VAL A 71 -9.56 -19.98 -0.85
N ARG A 72 -9.12 -19.67 -2.07
CA ARG A 72 -9.67 -18.58 -2.89
C ARG A 72 -10.91 -18.95 -3.72
N THR A 73 -11.28 -20.23 -3.82
CA THR A 73 -12.40 -20.65 -4.64
C THR A 73 -13.58 -21.14 -3.82
N LYS A 74 -14.80 -20.80 -4.27
CA LYS A 74 -16.07 -21.22 -3.65
C LYS A 74 -16.12 -22.75 -3.46
N GLU A 75 -15.63 -23.51 -4.42
CA GLU A 75 -15.66 -24.98 -4.41
C GLU A 75 -14.83 -25.55 -3.26
N LYS A 76 -13.63 -25.04 -3.03
CA LYS A 76 -12.75 -25.48 -1.93
C LYS A 76 -13.33 -25.12 -0.58
N MET A 77 -13.90 -23.92 -0.44
CA MET A 77 -14.57 -23.51 0.79
C MET A 77 -15.77 -24.39 1.10
N MET A 78 -16.58 -24.70 0.08
CA MET A 78 -17.73 -25.61 0.21
C MET A 78 -17.32 -27.02 0.61
N GLN A 79 -16.20 -27.55 0.09
CA GLN A 79 -15.70 -28.87 0.47
C GLN A 79 -15.33 -28.93 1.96
N ILE A 80 -14.74 -27.87 2.50
CA ILE A 80 -14.27 -27.83 3.90
C ILE A 80 -15.41 -27.48 4.85
N LEU A 81 -16.23 -26.49 4.51
CA LEU A 81 -17.29 -25.96 5.40
C LEU A 81 -18.65 -26.62 5.19
N GLY A 82 -18.92 -27.15 3.99
CA GLY A 82 -20.23 -27.70 3.65
C GLY A 82 -20.74 -28.74 4.65
N PRO A 83 -19.94 -29.73 5.07
CA PRO A 83 -20.34 -30.69 6.09
C PRO A 83 -20.71 -30.06 7.45
N SER A 84 -20.12 -28.90 7.76
CA SER A 84 -20.26 -28.20 9.05
C SER A 84 -21.42 -27.23 9.09
N LEU A 85 -21.98 -26.85 7.93
CA LEU A 85 -23.07 -25.87 7.82
C LEU A 85 -24.42 -26.38 8.30
N GLY A 86 -24.63 -27.69 8.25
CA GLY A 86 -25.92 -28.35 8.55
C GLY A 86 -25.94 -29.21 9.81
N SER A 87 -24.82 -29.41 10.49
CA SER A 87 -24.72 -30.32 11.63
C SER A 87 -24.14 -29.63 12.87
N LYS A 88 -24.75 -29.84 14.01
CA LYS A 88 -24.02 -29.80 15.28
C LYS A 88 -22.94 -30.87 15.16
N GLY A 89 -21.69 -30.57 15.60
CA GLY A 89 -20.58 -31.52 15.51
C GLY A 89 -21.00 -32.94 15.89
N LEU A 90 -20.34 -33.94 15.36
CA LEU A 90 -20.70 -35.38 15.49
C LEU A 90 -21.00 -35.82 16.93
N PHE A 91 -20.54 -35.03 17.93
CA PHE A 91 -20.70 -35.29 19.36
C PHE A 91 -21.50 -34.19 20.10
N GLY A 92 -22.24 -33.30 19.39
CA GLY A 92 -22.99 -32.21 20.03
C GLY A 92 -22.15 -31.01 20.45
N GLU A 93 -20.89 -30.94 19.99
CA GLU A 93 -19.94 -29.88 20.32
C GLU A 93 -20.33 -28.56 19.68
N ASN A 94 -20.08 -27.46 20.39
CA ASN A 94 -20.26 -26.11 19.84
C ASN A 94 -19.20 -25.86 18.76
N LEU A 95 -19.61 -25.44 17.59
CA LEU A 95 -18.74 -25.17 16.44
C LEU A 95 -18.66 -23.66 16.19
N LEU A 96 -17.45 -23.15 15.93
CA LEU A 96 -17.18 -21.79 15.44
C LEU A 96 -16.47 -21.86 14.10
N ILE A 97 -16.99 -21.16 13.09
CA ILE A 97 -16.27 -20.96 11.82
C ILE A 97 -15.47 -19.69 11.93
N PHE A 98 -14.15 -19.78 11.66
CA PHE A 98 -13.25 -18.64 11.66
C PHE A 98 -12.61 -18.47 10.27
N LEU A 99 -12.85 -17.30 9.65
CA LEU A 99 -12.26 -16.90 8.39
C LEU A 99 -11.19 -15.84 8.65
N ASP A 100 -9.93 -16.21 8.58
CA ASP A 100 -8.82 -15.29 8.77
C ASP A 100 -8.41 -14.65 7.43
N GLU A 101 -7.90 -13.41 7.47
CA GLU A 101 -7.41 -12.65 6.32
C GLU A 101 -8.44 -12.52 5.17
N VAL A 102 -9.71 -12.22 5.50
CA VAL A 102 -10.77 -12.09 4.48
C VAL A 102 -10.51 -10.96 3.49
N ASP A 103 -9.63 -10.01 3.80
CA ASP A 103 -9.11 -8.99 2.90
C ASP A 103 -8.17 -9.56 1.82
N GLY A 104 -7.56 -10.73 2.02
CA GLY A 104 -6.74 -11.42 1.02
C GLY A 104 -7.51 -12.07 -0.13
N MET A 105 -8.85 -12.15 -0.04
CA MET A 105 -9.71 -12.74 -1.08
C MET A 105 -9.91 -11.88 -2.34
N TYR A 106 -9.13 -10.80 -2.55
CA TYR A 106 -9.48 -9.73 -3.48
C TYR A 106 -8.66 -9.65 -4.75
N ASP A 107 -7.91 -10.69 -5.09
CA ASP A 107 -7.17 -10.72 -6.35
C ASP A 107 -8.11 -11.04 -7.54
N ARG A 108 -7.78 -10.53 -8.74
CA ARG A 108 -8.60 -10.65 -9.97
C ARG A 108 -8.92 -12.09 -10.41
N GLN A 109 -8.34 -13.06 -9.71
CA GLN A 109 -8.53 -14.51 -9.96
C GLN A 109 -9.58 -15.17 -9.06
N ASP A 110 -10.08 -14.46 -8.03
CA ASP A 110 -11.03 -15.01 -7.05
C ASP A 110 -12.46 -14.97 -7.59
N ARG A 111 -12.87 -16.03 -8.26
CA ARG A 111 -14.26 -16.19 -8.72
C ARG A 111 -15.14 -16.64 -7.57
N GLY A 112 -15.93 -15.70 -7.00
CA GLY A 112 -17.05 -16.02 -6.11
C GLY A 112 -16.70 -16.21 -4.62
N GLY A 113 -15.51 -15.83 -4.15
CA GLY A 113 -15.13 -16.01 -2.74
C GLY A 113 -15.97 -15.17 -1.76
N ILE A 114 -16.29 -13.93 -2.12
CA ILE A 114 -17.12 -13.05 -1.26
C ILE A 114 -18.57 -13.41 -1.30
N GLU A 115 -19.10 -13.68 -2.48
CA GLU A 115 -20.45 -14.18 -2.65
C GLU A 115 -20.67 -15.44 -1.82
N PHE A 116 -19.63 -16.29 -1.72
CA PHE A 116 -19.67 -17.45 -0.84
C PHE A 116 -19.68 -17.06 0.65
N VAL A 117 -18.87 -16.10 1.09
CA VAL A 117 -18.90 -15.62 2.47
C VAL A 117 -20.26 -15.00 2.81
N GLU A 118 -20.85 -14.23 1.90
CA GLU A 118 -22.20 -13.70 2.07
C GLU A 118 -23.25 -14.82 2.17
N GLU A 119 -23.18 -15.82 1.30
CA GLU A 119 -24.05 -17.01 1.33
C GLU A 119 -23.86 -17.83 2.64
N LEU A 120 -22.60 -17.96 3.08
CA LEU A 120 -22.26 -18.61 4.35
C LEU A 120 -22.90 -17.88 5.54
N ILE A 121 -22.81 -16.55 5.57
CA ILE A 121 -23.41 -15.70 6.61
C ILE A 121 -24.93 -15.91 6.68
N GLU A 122 -25.59 -15.99 5.53
CA GLU A 122 -27.04 -16.12 5.45
C GLU A 122 -27.55 -17.52 5.84
N LYS A 123 -26.78 -18.56 5.53
CA LYS A 123 -27.20 -19.97 5.74
C LYS A 123 -26.66 -20.60 7.02
N SER A 124 -25.69 -19.97 7.69
CA SER A 124 -25.04 -20.59 8.85
C SER A 124 -25.94 -20.70 10.06
N ILE A 125 -25.91 -21.88 10.68
CA ILE A 125 -26.54 -22.18 11.96
C ILE A 125 -25.54 -22.13 13.14
N VAL A 126 -24.26 -21.83 12.86
CA VAL A 126 -23.18 -21.72 13.82
C VAL A 126 -22.56 -20.32 13.79
N PRO A 127 -21.92 -19.86 14.87
CA PRO A 127 -21.24 -18.57 14.87
C PRO A 127 -20.12 -18.50 13.83
N ILE A 128 -20.03 -17.34 13.16
CA ILE A 128 -18.97 -17.03 12.21
C ILE A 128 -18.19 -15.84 12.74
N ALA A 129 -16.87 -15.99 12.84
CA ALA A 129 -15.93 -14.91 13.09
C ALA A 129 -15.05 -14.69 11.86
N MET A 130 -14.76 -13.45 11.53
CA MET A 130 -13.92 -13.04 10.41
C MET A 130 -12.86 -12.08 10.90
N ALA A 131 -11.64 -12.13 10.33
CA ALA A 131 -10.61 -11.14 10.60
C ALA A 131 -10.10 -10.50 9.30
N ALA A 132 -9.87 -9.18 9.35
CA ALA A 132 -9.33 -8.39 8.24
C ALA A 132 -8.35 -7.34 8.75
N ASN A 133 -7.40 -6.93 7.90
CA ASN A 133 -6.41 -5.92 8.22
C ASN A 133 -6.76 -4.53 7.64
N LEU A 134 -7.42 -4.47 6.48
CA LEU A 134 -7.72 -3.25 5.74
C LEU A 134 -9.19 -2.84 5.89
N GLU A 135 -9.43 -1.56 6.17
CA GLU A 135 -10.78 -0.98 6.34
C GLU A 135 -11.33 -0.36 5.04
N ASP A 136 -10.46 0.13 4.16
CA ASP A 136 -10.82 0.97 3.01
C ASP A 136 -11.25 0.20 1.75
N ASP A 137 -11.28 -1.12 1.78
CA ASP A 137 -11.74 -1.90 0.64
C ASP A 137 -13.27 -1.87 0.55
N LYS A 138 -13.81 -1.52 -0.63
CA LYS A 138 -15.25 -1.45 -0.93
C LYS A 138 -16.01 -2.72 -0.56
N LYS A 139 -15.35 -3.85 -0.56
CA LYS A 139 -15.93 -5.16 -0.29
C LYS A 139 -15.96 -5.45 1.22
N ILE A 140 -14.90 -5.07 1.94
CA ILE A 140 -14.90 -5.09 3.41
C ILE A 140 -16.02 -4.18 3.95
N ILE A 141 -16.28 -3.05 3.33
CA ILE A 141 -17.41 -2.16 3.67
C ILE A 141 -18.77 -2.90 3.61
N LYS A 142 -18.95 -3.82 2.64
CA LYS A 142 -20.17 -4.63 2.59
C LYS A 142 -20.26 -5.61 3.77
N LEU A 143 -19.16 -6.27 4.11
CA LEU A 143 -19.10 -7.18 5.27
C LEU A 143 -19.29 -6.44 6.58
N ILE A 144 -18.76 -5.23 6.73
CA ILE A 144 -18.97 -4.34 7.89
C ILE A 144 -20.48 -4.12 8.14
N LYS A 145 -21.26 -3.83 7.09
CA LYS A 145 -22.70 -3.58 7.20
C LYS A 145 -23.49 -4.82 7.65
N LYS A 146 -23.05 -6.01 7.25
CA LYS A 146 -23.70 -7.30 7.57
C LYS A 146 -23.21 -7.90 8.91
N SER A 147 -22.13 -7.40 9.50
CA SER A 147 -21.45 -7.98 10.66
C SER A 147 -21.55 -7.11 11.91
N LYS A 148 -21.24 -7.68 13.07
CA LYS A 148 -20.88 -6.94 14.28
C LYS A 148 -19.40 -6.67 14.26
N LEU A 149 -19.02 -5.40 14.25
CA LEU A 149 -17.65 -4.95 14.11
C LEU A 149 -16.95 -4.87 15.46
N PHE A 150 -15.72 -5.41 15.53
CA PHE A 150 -14.80 -5.34 16.67
C PHE A 150 -13.51 -4.68 16.19
N ARG A 151 -13.26 -3.44 16.61
CA ARG A 151 -12.11 -2.65 16.14
C ARG A 151 -10.87 -2.92 16.97
N PHE A 152 -9.79 -3.24 16.31
CA PHE A 152 -8.46 -3.40 16.87
C PHE A 152 -7.58 -2.22 16.47
N THR A 153 -6.95 -1.61 17.44
CA THR A 153 -5.98 -0.54 17.23
C THR A 153 -4.56 -1.05 17.48
N ARG A 154 -3.57 -0.32 16.98
CA ARG A 154 -2.16 -0.59 17.26
C ARG A 154 -1.92 -0.62 18.77
N ILE A 155 -1.08 -1.54 19.21
CA ILE A 155 -0.75 -1.65 20.65
C ILE A 155 0.06 -0.42 21.07
N PRO A 156 -0.34 0.28 22.16
CA PRO A 156 0.41 1.42 22.66
C PRO A 156 1.90 1.10 22.90
N PRO A 157 2.83 2.01 22.57
CA PRO A 157 4.27 1.79 22.70
C PRO A 157 4.69 1.30 24.11
N ARG A 158 4.13 1.88 25.14
CA ARG A 158 4.41 1.48 26.53
C ARG A 158 4.05 0.02 26.83
N LEU A 159 2.94 -0.48 26.26
CA LEU A 159 2.54 -1.86 26.45
C LEU A 159 3.43 -2.82 25.66
N VAL A 160 3.87 -2.43 24.46
CA VAL A 160 4.84 -3.19 23.68
C VAL A 160 6.17 -3.29 24.45
N GLU A 161 6.65 -2.16 25.02
CA GLU A 161 7.88 -2.11 25.82
C GLU A 161 7.81 -3.08 27.01
N ILE A 162 6.74 -3.01 27.81
CA ILE A 162 6.55 -3.89 28.97
C ILE A 162 6.53 -5.36 28.55
N TYR A 163 5.86 -5.68 27.45
CA TYR A 163 5.74 -7.06 26.98
C TYR A 163 7.08 -7.62 26.50
N VAL A 164 7.80 -6.82 25.72
CA VAL A 164 9.14 -7.20 25.23
C VAL A 164 10.13 -7.35 26.39
N ASP A 165 10.14 -6.41 27.36
CA ASP A 165 11.00 -6.49 28.55
C ASP A 165 10.72 -7.76 29.39
N ASN A 166 9.45 -8.13 29.52
CA ASN A 166 9.08 -9.37 30.21
C ASN A 166 9.57 -10.62 29.48
N ILE A 167 9.54 -10.65 28.13
CA ILE A 167 10.10 -11.74 27.35
C ILE A 167 11.61 -11.81 27.54
N LEU A 168 12.32 -10.68 27.42
CA LEU A 168 13.77 -10.62 27.60
C LEU A 168 14.20 -11.10 28.98
N LYS A 169 13.46 -10.73 30.04
CA LYS A 169 13.71 -11.23 31.40
C LYS A 169 13.53 -12.74 31.50
N LYS A 170 12.49 -13.31 30.86
CA LYS A 170 12.27 -14.77 30.87
C LYS A 170 13.34 -15.54 30.09
N GLU A 171 13.94 -14.92 29.08
CA GLU A 171 15.04 -15.49 28.29
C GLU A 171 16.41 -15.20 28.91
N ASN A 172 16.49 -14.47 30.05
CA ASN A 172 17.74 -14.02 30.69
C ASN A 172 18.64 -13.16 29.78
N ILE A 173 18.03 -12.39 28.88
CA ILE A 173 18.72 -11.50 27.93
C ILE A 173 18.58 -10.08 28.40
N ARG A 174 19.71 -9.34 28.34
CA ARG A 174 19.75 -7.89 28.66
C ARG A 174 20.03 -7.10 27.39
N LEU A 175 19.06 -6.37 26.92
CA LEU A 175 19.24 -5.35 25.88
C LEU A 175 19.30 -3.95 26.52
N SER A 176 19.95 -3.02 25.85
CA SER A 176 19.97 -1.63 26.31
C SER A 176 18.58 -0.99 26.20
N LYS A 177 18.31 0.04 26.98
CA LYS A 177 17.04 0.77 26.89
C LYS A 177 16.83 1.40 25.52
N GLU A 178 17.90 1.85 24.87
CA GLU A 178 17.90 2.39 23.51
C GLU A 178 17.46 1.32 22.52
N THR A 179 17.98 0.09 22.62
CA THR A 179 17.60 -1.04 21.78
C THR A 179 16.12 -1.40 21.96
N ILE A 180 15.64 -1.42 23.21
CA ILE A 180 14.20 -1.69 23.47
C ILE A 180 13.32 -0.59 22.86
N ARG A 181 13.70 0.68 23.01
CA ARG A 181 12.98 1.80 22.38
C ARG A 181 12.97 1.70 20.85
N LEU A 182 14.09 1.28 20.25
CA LEU A 182 14.16 1.00 18.82
C LEU A 182 13.15 -0.07 18.40
N ILE A 183 13.12 -1.22 19.10
CA ILE A 183 12.16 -2.31 18.84
C ILE A 183 10.72 -1.78 18.88
N VAL A 184 10.39 -0.99 19.91
CA VAL A 184 9.05 -0.41 20.09
C VAL A 184 8.70 0.54 18.95
N ARG A 185 9.63 1.42 18.56
CA ARG A 185 9.44 2.38 17.47
C ARG A 185 9.21 1.68 16.13
N GLU A 186 10.09 0.72 15.79
CA GLU A 186 10.04 0.02 14.51
C GLU A 186 8.82 -0.90 14.37
N SER A 187 8.37 -1.50 15.48
CA SER A 187 7.18 -2.36 15.46
C SER A 187 5.88 -1.59 15.21
N LYS A 188 5.85 -0.27 15.45
CA LYS A 188 4.67 0.60 15.28
C LYS A 188 3.40 0.00 15.89
N GLY A 189 3.53 -0.70 17.02
CA GLY A 189 2.41 -1.35 17.72
C GLY A 189 1.98 -2.71 17.16
N ASP A 190 2.77 -3.31 16.28
CA ASP A 190 2.65 -4.71 15.87
C ASP A 190 3.46 -5.59 16.84
N MET A 191 2.75 -6.34 17.70
CA MET A 191 3.39 -7.18 18.72
C MET A 191 4.20 -8.34 18.12
N ARG A 192 3.75 -8.91 16.98
CA ARG A 192 4.47 -9.97 16.28
C ARG A 192 5.80 -9.46 15.75
N ALA A 193 5.79 -8.28 15.13
CA ALA A 193 7.01 -7.63 14.64
C ALA A 193 7.96 -7.29 15.79
N ALA A 194 7.45 -6.77 16.92
CA ALA A 194 8.24 -6.45 18.11
C ALA A 194 8.97 -7.67 18.66
N ILE A 195 8.27 -8.80 18.83
CA ILE A 195 8.83 -10.04 19.35
C ILE A 195 9.89 -10.62 18.40
N ASN A 196 9.61 -10.62 17.08
CA ASN A 196 10.56 -11.11 16.08
C ASN A 196 11.84 -10.26 16.05
N THR A 197 11.70 -8.94 16.10
CA THR A 197 12.85 -8.04 16.16
C THR A 197 13.65 -8.24 17.45
N ALA A 198 12.99 -8.38 18.59
CA ALA A 198 13.65 -8.67 19.85
C ALA A 198 14.42 -9.98 19.80
N GLN A 199 13.83 -11.04 19.24
CA GLN A 199 14.49 -12.34 19.05
C GLN A 199 15.70 -12.22 18.11
N SER A 200 15.60 -11.50 17.02
CA SER A 200 16.71 -11.31 16.07
C SER A 200 17.88 -10.56 16.69
N LEU A 201 17.59 -9.52 17.47
CA LEU A 201 18.64 -8.73 18.14
C LEU A 201 19.27 -9.46 19.32
N SER A 202 18.56 -10.39 19.96
CA SER A 202 19.08 -11.16 21.09
C SER A 202 20.23 -12.12 20.74
N GLY A 203 20.37 -12.46 19.47
CA GLY A 203 21.46 -13.33 18.96
C GLY A 203 22.71 -12.57 18.51
N LEU A 204 22.72 -11.23 18.61
CA LEU A 204 23.81 -10.38 18.14
C LEU A 204 24.69 -9.91 19.28
N SER A 205 25.96 -9.59 18.99
CA SER A 205 26.88 -8.96 19.93
C SER A 205 26.46 -7.52 20.21
N ILE A 206 26.95 -6.95 21.34
CA ILE A 206 26.67 -5.55 21.71
C ILE A 206 27.15 -4.59 20.63
N GLU A 207 28.29 -4.88 19.99
CA GLU A 207 28.85 -4.07 18.90
C GLU A 207 27.96 -4.10 17.65
N GLU A 208 27.48 -5.29 17.26
CA GLU A 208 26.55 -5.45 16.12
C GLU A 208 25.21 -4.74 16.39
N ILE A 209 24.68 -4.87 17.61
CA ILE A 209 23.45 -4.14 18.01
C ILE A 209 23.69 -2.63 17.96
N SER A 210 24.83 -2.16 18.46
CA SER A 210 25.19 -0.73 18.42
C SER A 210 25.28 -0.21 16.99
N ASN A 211 25.88 -0.98 16.08
CA ASN A 211 25.95 -0.64 14.66
C ASN A 211 24.56 -0.61 14.00
N ILE A 212 23.68 -1.55 14.35
CA ILE A 212 22.30 -1.57 13.85
C ILE A 212 21.49 -0.40 14.42
N VAL A 213 21.64 -0.10 15.70
CA VAL A 213 20.98 1.05 16.34
C VAL A 213 21.46 2.34 15.71
N SER A 214 22.77 2.54 15.56
CA SER A 214 23.33 3.75 14.94
C SER A 214 22.99 3.85 13.45
N SER A 215 22.97 2.74 12.71
CA SER A 215 22.56 2.75 11.30
C SER A 215 21.05 2.94 11.11
N ARG A 216 20.22 2.56 12.11
CA ARG A 216 18.75 2.77 12.06
C ARG A 216 18.31 4.08 12.68
N ASP A 217 19.08 4.68 13.58
CA ASP A 217 18.92 6.08 14.00
C ASP A 217 19.28 7.05 12.86
N LEU A 218 20.05 6.59 11.87
CA LEU A 218 20.24 7.23 10.56
C LEU A 218 19.07 7.01 9.58
N ASN A 219 18.06 6.21 9.90
CA ASN A 219 16.78 6.25 9.21
C ASN A 219 16.06 7.55 9.59
N TYR A 220 16.56 8.64 9.00
CA TYR A 220 15.87 9.91 8.92
C TYR A 220 14.39 9.67 8.70
N SER A 221 13.52 10.42 9.36
CA SER A 221 12.13 10.48 8.94
C SER A 221 12.12 10.73 7.42
N LEU A 222 11.12 10.27 6.69
CA LEU A 222 11.05 10.50 5.23
C LEU A 222 11.27 11.98 4.92
N ARG A 223 10.78 12.86 5.79
CA ARG A 223 10.97 14.30 5.68
C ARG A 223 12.44 14.70 5.75
N GLU A 224 13.17 14.26 6.75
CA GLU A 224 14.61 14.60 6.92
C GLU A 224 15.43 14.06 5.74
N CYS A 225 15.09 12.88 5.26
CA CYS A 225 15.71 12.23 4.11
C CYS A 225 15.56 13.08 2.84
N PHE A 226 14.33 13.51 2.52
CA PHE A 226 14.07 14.33 1.34
C PHE A 226 14.51 15.78 1.51
N GLU A 227 14.45 16.35 2.71
CA GLU A 227 15.04 17.66 3.00
C GLU A 227 16.56 17.64 2.82
N SER A 228 17.25 16.59 3.28
CA SER A 228 18.69 16.41 3.04
C SER A 228 18.98 16.24 1.55
N PHE A 229 18.13 15.52 0.81
CA PHE A 229 18.25 15.33 -0.63
C PHE A 229 18.14 16.67 -1.41
N PHE A 230 17.11 17.48 -1.14
CA PHE A 230 16.91 18.76 -1.83
C PHE A 230 17.92 19.85 -1.43
N ASN A 231 18.52 19.75 -0.23
CA ASN A 231 19.51 20.68 0.25
C ASN A 231 20.95 20.17 0.12
N ALA A 232 21.18 19.04 -0.55
CA ALA A 232 22.50 18.43 -0.72
C ALA A 232 23.50 19.41 -1.34
N LYS A 233 24.77 19.34 -0.89
CA LYS A 233 25.84 20.20 -1.37
C LYS A 233 26.60 19.62 -2.56
N SER A 234 26.51 18.30 -2.76
CA SER A 234 27.13 17.55 -3.85
C SER A 234 26.19 16.49 -4.39
N GLN A 235 26.49 15.99 -5.59
CA GLN A 235 25.74 14.89 -6.22
C GLN A 235 25.79 13.62 -5.36
N GLU A 236 26.95 13.33 -4.74
CA GLU A 236 27.12 12.16 -3.88
C GLU A 236 26.29 12.29 -2.60
N GLU A 237 26.23 13.47 -1.99
CA GLU A 237 25.39 13.73 -0.81
C GLU A 237 23.90 13.57 -1.15
N ALA A 238 23.46 14.06 -2.32
CA ALA A 238 22.09 13.85 -2.81
C ALA A 238 21.77 12.36 -3.02
N TYR A 239 22.72 11.63 -3.60
CA TYR A 239 22.58 10.19 -3.82
C TYR A 239 22.50 9.42 -2.49
N GLU A 240 23.38 9.71 -1.55
CA GLU A 240 23.37 9.05 -0.23
C GLU A 240 22.09 9.36 0.55
N ALA A 241 21.62 10.60 0.52
CA ALA A 241 20.37 10.99 1.14
C ALA A 241 19.19 10.15 0.55
N LEU A 242 19.09 10.08 -0.78
CA LEU A 242 18.00 9.34 -1.44
C LEU A 242 18.14 7.82 -1.27
N ARG A 243 19.36 7.28 -1.27
CA ARG A 243 19.64 5.87 -1.01
C ARG A 243 19.23 5.45 0.39
N ASN A 244 19.45 6.31 1.39
CA ASN A 244 19.09 6.06 2.79
C ASN A 244 17.57 6.16 3.04
N CYS A 245 16.79 6.73 2.11
CA CYS A 245 15.35 6.64 2.13
C CYS A 245 14.91 5.20 1.81
N ASN A 246 14.60 4.43 2.83
CA ASN A 246 14.21 3.02 2.70
C ASN A 246 12.73 2.86 2.28
N ILE A 247 12.40 3.34 1.09
CA ILE A 247 11.08 3.23 0.46
C ILE A 247 11.22 2.71 -0.98
N MET A 248 10.09 2.25 -1.53
CA MET A 248 10.06 1.71 -2.89
C MET A 248 10.38 2.81 -3.93
N PRO A 249 11.02 2.45 -5.07
CA PRO A 249 11.37 3.40 -6.13
C PRO A 249 10.19 4.25 -6.62
N ARG A 250 9.00 3.67 -6.74
CA ARG A 250 7.77 4.40 -7.11
C ARG A 250 7.40 5.46 -6.10
N ASP A 251 7.55 5.16 -4.80
CA ASP A 251 7.27 6.14 -3.74
C ASP A 251 8.30 7.27 -3.74
N LYS A 252 9.58 6.98 -4.02
CA LYS A 252 10.61 8.01 -4.20
C LYS A 252 10.23 8.96 -5.34
N ILE A 253 9.87 8.43 -6.51
CA ILE A 253 9.40 9.23 -7.64
C ILE A 253 8.18 10.07 -7.26
N ARG A 254 7.18 9.47 -6.61
CA ARG A 254 5.96 10.16 -6.18
C ARG A 254 6.25 11.32 -5.23
N LEU A 255 7.14 11.13 -4.25
CA LEU A 255 7.48 12.17 -3.26
C LEU A 255 8.35 13.27 -3.86
N VAL A 256 9.31 12.94 -4.74
CA VAL A 256 10.07 13.95 -5.52
C VAL A 256 9.13 14.77 -6.39
N PHE A 257 8.22 14.11 -7.12
CA PHE A 257 7.23 14.78 -7.95
C PHE A 257 6.31 15.70 -7.13
N ALA A 258 5.76 15.20 -6.01
CA ALA A 258 4.91 15.98 -5.12
C ALA A 258 5.63 17.23 -4.58
N SER A 259 6.87 17.07 -4.14
CA SER A 259 7.69 18.18 -3.63
C SER A 259 7.98 19.23 -4.70
N ILE A 260 8.29 18.82 -5.92
CA ILE A 260 8.55 19.70 -7.06
C ILE A 260 7.27 20.45 -7.48
N MET A 261 6.13 19.75 -7.54
CA MET A 261 4.86 20.36 -7.93
C MET A 261 4.32 21.37 -6.91
N ASN A 262 4.70 21.23 -5.64
CA ASN A 262 4.31 22.16 -4.58
C ASN A 262 5.38 23.24 -4.31
N SER A 263 6.41 23.34 -5.18
CA SER A 263 7.47 24.34 -5.08
C SER A 263 7.23 25.52 -6.05
N ASN A 264 7.83 26.67 -5.74
CA ASN A 264 7.79 27.88 -6.59
C ASN A 264 8.92 27.87 -7.63
N LEU A 265 8.97 26.83 -8.48
CA LEU A 265 9.91 26.77 -9.60
C LEU A 265 9.40 27.60 -10.79
N SER A 266 10.33 28.17 -11.57
CA SER A 266 9.98 28.72 -12.88
C SER A 266 9.52 27.61 -13.83
N ASP A 267 8.66 27.95 -14.81
CA ASP A 267 8.12 26.98 -15.76
C ASP A 267 9.22 26.18 -16.47
N ASP A 268 10.33 26.83 -16.85
CA ASP A 268 11.48 26.18 -17.52
C ASP A 268 12.17 25.15 -16.63
N LEU A 269 12.37 25.46 -15.35
CA LEU A 269 12.96 24.53 -14.39
C LEU A 269 11.99 23.38 -14.05
N LEU A 270 10.71 23.70 -13.93
CA LEU A 270 9.69 22.71 -13.69
C LEU A 270 9.60 21.69 -14.85
N ILE A 271 9.60 22.16 -16.10
CA ILE A 271 9.58 21.27 -17.26
C ILE A 271 10.80 20.36 -17.27
N LYS A 272 12.00 20.91 -17.08
CA LYS A 272 13.25 20.12 -17.03
C LYS A 272 13.22 19.09 -15.87
N ALA A 273 12.76 19.46 -14.69
CA ALA A 273 12.66 18.57 -13.56
C ALA A 273 11.66 17.43 -13.82
N LEU A 274 10.51 17.74 -14.42
CA LEU A 274 9.51 16.73 -14.78
C LEU A 274 10.01 15.77 -15.87
N GLU A 275 10.80 16.23 -16.84
CA GLU A 275 11.46 15.38 -17.82
C GLU A 275 12.39 14.38 -17.14
N LYS A 276 13.19 14.84 -16.16
CA LYS A 276 14.11 13.97 -15.40
C LYS A 276 13.40 12.95 -14.52
N ILE A 277 12.29 13.34 -13.91
CA ILE A 277 11.41 12.40 -13.18
C ILE A 277 10.84 11.35 -14.16
N GLY A 278 10.42 11.76 -15.35
CA GLY A 278 9.92 10.87 -16.39
C GLY A 278 10.96 9.82 -16.83
N GLU A 279 12.22 10.22 -17.02
CA GLU A 279 13.34 9.31 -17.32
C GLU A 279 13.53 8.27 -16.21
N ALA A 280 13.46 8.68 -14.93
CA ALA A 280 13.54 7.78 -13.79
C ALA A 280 12.34 6.81 -13.70
N ASP A 281 11.14 7.28 -14.00
CA ASP A 281 9.92 6.46 -14.02
C ASP A 281 9.96 5.38 -15.14
N GLU A 282 10.56 5.71 -16.29
CA GLU A 282 10.77 4.72 -17.36
C GLU A 282 11.72 3.59 -16.93
N ILE A 283 12.75 3.88 -16.14
CA ILE A 283 13.64 2.86 -15.59
C ILE A 283 12.87 1.93 -14.66
N VAL A 284 12.02 2.47 -13.78
CA VAL A 284 11.19 1.66 -12.87
C VAL A 284 10.21 0.78 -13.66
N LYS A 285 9.56 1.33 -14.69
CA LYS A 285 8.66 0.56 -15.57
C LYS A 285 9.40 -0.55 -16.31
N MET A 286 10.63 -0.28 -16.75
CA MET A 286 11.47 -1.29 -17.41
C MET A 286 11.84 -2.40 -16.45
N MET A 287 12.28 -2.07 -15.23
CA MET A 287 12.59 -3.06 -14.18
C MET A 287 11.41 -3.98 -13.88
N GLU A 288 10.21 -3.41 -13.74
CA GLU A 288 8.99 -4.18 -13.46
C GLU A 288 8.60 -5.09 -14.63
N LYS A 289 8.78 -4.61 -15.86
CA LYS A 289 8.46 -5.38 -17.07
C LYS A 289 9.43 -6.51 -17.34
N THR A 290 10.75 -6.25 -17.14
CA THR A 290 11.82 -7.22 -17.43
C THR A 290 12.18 -8.09 -16.23
N GLN A 291 11.71 -7.73 -15.02
CA GLN A 291 12.08 -8.34 -13.74
C GLN A 291 13.60 -8.25 -13.45
N GLU A 292 14.30 -7.32 -14.10
CA GLU A 292 15.72 -7.08 -13.90
C GLU A 292 15.98 -6.12 -12.72
N TRP A 293 15.89 -6.65 -11.53
CA TRP A 293 16.10 -5.89 -10.28
C TRP A 293 17.54 -5.35 -10.10
N ARG A 294 18.48 -5.76 -10.94
CA ARG A 294 19.85 -5.20 -10.96
C ARG A 294 19.87 -3.71 -11.28
N LEU A 295 18.88 -3.20 -12.03
CA LEU A 295 18.74 -1.79 -12.39
C LEU A 295 18.44 -0.88 -11.20
N LEU A 296 17.90 -1.43 -10.10
CA LEU A 296 17.68 -0.71 -8.83
C LEU A 296 18.97 -0.04 -8.32
N ARG A 297 20.12 -0.65 -8.55
CA ARG A 297 21.43 -0.11 -8.19
C ARG A 297 21.69 1.27 -8.81
N TYR A 298 21.18 1.51 -9.99
CA TYR A 298 21.40 2.75 -10.75
C TYR A 298 20.27 3.76 -10.58
N PHE A 299 19.08 3.31 -10.19
CA PHE A 299 17.90 4.14 -10.08
C PHE A 299 18.11 5.35 -9.15
N ASP A 300 18.52 5.10 -7.90
CA ASP A 300 18.73 6.17 -6.90
C ASP A 300 19.78 7.17 -7.36
N ARG A 301 20.84 6.70 -8.03
CA ARG A 301 21.89 7.55 -8.56
C ARG A 301 21.40 8.42 -9.73
N ILE A 302 20.67 7.84 -10.67
CA ILE A 302 20.11 8.56 -11.80
C ILE A 302 19.12 9.61 -11.33
N LEU A 303 18.19 9.26 -10.46
CA LEU A 303 17.21 10.20 -9.93
C LEU A 303 17.91 11.34 -9.15
N ALA A 304 18.84 10.99 -8.25
CA ALA A 304 19.55 11.96 -7.44
C ALA A 304 20.36 12.95 -8.29
N TYR A 305 21.18 12.46 -9.20
CA TYR A 305 22.04 13.30 -10.03
C TYR A 305 21.25 14.16 -11.01
N SER A 306 20.21 13.60 -11.61
CA SER A 306 19.36 14.33 -12.54
C SER A 306 18.66 15.50 -11.86
N ILE A 307 18.07 15.28 -10.69
CA ILE A 307 17.37 16.33 -9.95
C ILE A 307 18.36 17.37 -9.38
N PHE A 308 19.47 16.91 -8.80
CA PHE A 308 20.53 17.82 -8.27
C PHE A 308 21.06 18.78 -9.33
N ASN A 309 21.27 18.30 -10.58
CA ASN A 309 21.78 19.13 -11.67
C ASN A 309 20.73 20.06 -12.27
N THR A 310 19.44 19.78 -12.05
CA THR A 310 18.36 20.52 -12.67
C THR A 310 17.81 21.59 -11.74
N ILE A 311 17.71 21.31 -10.43
CA ILE A 311 17.04 22.18 -9.47
C ILE A 311 18.09 22.92 -8.62
N PRO A 312 18.03 24.27 -8.54
CA PRO A 312 18.86 25.03 -7.62
C PRO A 312 18.51 24.70 -6.15
N LYS A 313 19.52 24.72 -5.29
CA LYS A 313 19.38 24.39 -3.87
C LYS A 313 18.40 25.30 -3.15
N GLY A 314 17.69 24.74 -2.16
CA GLY A 314 16.84 25.49 -1.23
C GLY A 314 15.54 26.03 -1.82
N ILE A 315 15.19 25.71 -3.08
CA ILE A 315 13.92 26.13 -3.69
C ILE A 315 12.82 25.10 -3.43
N VAL A 316 13.16 23.82 -3.40
CA VAL A 316 12.22 22.73 -3.19
C VAL A 316 12.31 22.26 -1.75
N SER A 317 11.16 22.22 -1.08
CA SER A 317 10.99 21.62 0.24
C SER A 317 10.17 20.34 0.12
N TYR A 318 10.39 19.41 1.07
CA TYR A 318 9.64 18.17 1.10
C TYR A 318 8.13 18.40 1.27
N SER A 319 7.35 17.75 0.40
CA SER A 319 5.88 17.72 0.48
C SER A 319 5.35 16.32 0.16
N GLU A 320 4.40 15.86 0.96
CA GLU A 320 3.62 14.63 0.71
C GLU A 320 2.29 14.95 0.01
N GLU A 321 1.97 16.23 -0.11
CA GLU A 321 0.71 16.67 -0.67
C GLU A 321 0.63 16.29 -2.15
N ASP A 322 -0.42 15.63 -2.49
CA ASP A 322 -0.74 15.33 -3.88
C ASP A 322 -0.95 16.62 -4.67
N MET A 323 -0.72 16.53 -5.99
CA MET A 323 -1.02 17.63 -6.92
C MET A 323 -2.44 18.15 -6.69
N PRO A 324 -2.65 19.47 -6.74
CA PRO A 324 -3.97 20.08 -6.62
C PRO A 324 -5.00 19.40 -7.55
N TRP A 325 -6.19 19.15 -7.01
CA TRP A 325 -7.23 18.39 -7.72
C TRP A 325 -7.62 19.01 -9.07
N ASP A 326 -7.69 20.32 -9.13
CA ASP A 326 -8.02 21.05 -10.36
C ASP A 326 -6.97 20.84 -11.46
N LEU A 327 -5.69 20.78 -11.06
CA LEU A 327 -4.59 20.49 -11.98
C LEU A 327 -4.63 19.03 -12.45
N LYS A 328 -4.95 18.09 -11.57
CA LYS A 328 -5.16 16.67 -11.93
C LYS A 328 -6.28 16.53 -12.97
N ILE A 329 -7.41 17.18 -12.76
CA ILE A 329 -8.54 17.15 -13.70
C ILE A 329 -8.15 17.76 -15.05
N ARG A 330 -7.46 18.90 -15.06
CA ARG A 330 -7.00 19.55 -16.29
C ARG A 330 -6.05 18.63 -17.07
N MET A 331 -5.04 18.10 -16.43
CA MET A 331 -4.07 17.18 -17.06
C MET A 331 -4.75 15.91 -17.57
N TRP A 332 -5.71 15.38 -16.83
CA TRP A 332 -6.47 14.20 -17.25
C TRP A 332 -7.30 14.48 -18.50
N ASN A 333 -8.00 15.61 -18.54
CA ASN A 333 -8.81 16.03 -19.69
C ASN A 333 -7.94 16.30 -20.93
N GLU A 334 -6.86 17.07 -20.79
CA GLU A 334 -5.91 17.35 -21.88
C GLU A 334 -5.26 16.05 -22.39
N SER A 335 -4.77 15.19 -21.52
CA SER A 335 -4.16 13.90 -21.91
C SER A 335 -5.16 12.90 -22.49
N ARG A 336 -6.44 12.98 -22.09
CA ARG A 336 -7.51 12.15 -22.67
C ARG A 336 -7.75 12.53 -24.13
N ALA A 337 -7.88 13.82 -24.42
CA ALA A 337 -8.08 14.31 -25.79
C ALA A 337 -6.95 13.85 -26.73
N LEU A 338 -5.68 13.97 -26.29
CA LEU A 338 -4.50 13.50 -27.03
C LEU A 338 -4.52 11.98 -27.24
N ARG A 339 -4.85 11.21 -26.20
CA ARG A 339 -4.91 9.74 -26.30
C ARG A 339 -6.03 9.23 -27.19
N ASP A 340 -7.21 9.81 -27.06
CA ASP A 340 -8.38 9.43 -27.87
C ASP A 340 -8.12 9.73 -29.35
N PHE A 341 -7.50 10.87 -29.65
CA PHE A 341 -7.10 11.23 -31.00
C PHE A 341 -6.00 10.28 -31.53
N SER A 342 -4.95 10.04 -30.74
CA SER A 342 -3.87 9.10 -31.11
C SER A 342 -4.39 7.70 -31.38
N LYS A 343 -5.42 7.25 -30.62
CA LYS A 343 -6.05 5.95 -30.85
C LYS A 343 -6.83 5.92 -32.18
N ARG A 344 -7.50 6.99 -32.57
CA ARG A 344 -8.17 7.10 -33.88
C ARG A 344 -7.17 7.10 -35.01
N LEU A 345 -6.09 7.89 -34.91
CA LEU A 345 -5.02 7.93 -35.89
C LEU A 345 -4.26 6.60 -35.99
N SER A 346 -4.08 5.88 -34.88
CA SER A 346 -3.39 4.59 -34.90
C SER A 346 -4.12 3.55 -35.75
N ASN A 347 -5.45 3.56 -35.74
CA ASN A 347 -6.27 2.73 -36.61
C ASN A 347 -6.09 3.11 -38.10
N PHE A 348 -5.94 4.39 -38.38
CA PHE A 348 -5.74 4.88 -39.74
C PHE A 348 -4.32 4.57 -40.29
N PHE A 349 -3.30 4.73 -39.44
CA PHE A 349 -1.90 4.47 -39.84
C PHE A 349 -1.46 3.02 -39.62
N HIS A 350 -2.34 2.14 -39.13
CA HIS A 350 -2.01 0.73 -38.79
C HIS A 350 -0.78 0.60 -37.89
N THR A 351 -0.65 1.48 -36.89
CA THR A 351 0.47 1.52 -35.96
C THR A 351 -0.02 1.62 -34.50
N SER A 352 0.89 1.60 -33.52
CA SER A 352 0.49 1.70 -32.10
C SER A 352 0.13 3.14 -31.73
N SER A 353 -0.89 3.31 -30.86
CA SER A 353 -1.26 4.64 -30.33
C SER A 353 -0.10 5.37 -29.65
N LYS A 354 0.84 4.61 -29.05
CA LYS A 354 2.03 5.16 -28.41
C LYS A 354 2.97 5.77 -29.45
N GLU A 355 3.17 5.08 -30.55
CA GLU A 355 4.02 5.54 -31.66
C GLU A 355 3.41 6.76 -32.35
N VAL A 356 2.09 6.76 -32.56
CA VAL A 356 1.38 7.94 -33.05
C VAL A 356 1.60 9.14 -32.13
N LEU A 357 1.44 8.95 -30.82
CA LEU A 357 1.57 10.04 -29.84
C LEU A 357 3.00 10.60 -29.78
N SER A 358 4.02 9.73 -29.82
CA SER A 358 5.42 10.11 -29.63
C SER A 358 6.12 10.58 -30.89
N ILE A 359 5.75 10.04 -32.06
CA ILE A 359 6.47 10.29 -33.33
C ILE A 359 5.57 11.09 -34.29
N TYR A 360 4.42 10.55 -34.66
CA TYR A 360 3.63 11.13 -35.76
C TYR A 360 2.89 12.41 -35.36
N LEU A 361 2.31 12.45 -34.16
CA LEU A 361 1.49 13.59 -33.74
C LEU A 361 2.27 14.91 -33.62
N PRO A 362 3.50 14.95 -33.07
CA PRO A 362 4.28 16.19 -33.03
C PRO A 362 4.56 16.78 -34.43
N TYR A 363 4.95 15.95 -35.39
CA TYR A 363 5.19 16.40 -36.77
C TYR A 363 3.89 16.84 -37.46
N LEU A 364 2.81 16.12 -37.23
CA LEU A 364 1.50 16.47 -37.82
C LEU A 364 0.99 17.80 -37.26
N LEU A 365 1.15 18.05 -35.96
CA LEU A 365 0.83 19.32 -35.34
C LEU A 365 1.70 20.45 -35.88
N LEU A 366 3.00 20.23 -36.10
CA LEU A 366 3.91 21.21 -36.68
C LEU A 366 3.51 21.56 -38.11
N ILE A 367 3.16 20.58 -38.94
CA ILE A 367 2.73 20.82 -40.34
C ILE A 367 1.41 21.60 -40.33
N LEU A 368 0.46 21.21 -39.52
CA LEU A 368 -0.87 21.84 -39.47
C LEU A 368 -0.86 23.20 -38.77
N SER A 369 0.15 23.51 -37.95
CA SER A 369 0.25 24.82 -37.26
C SER A 369 0.40 26.00 -38.21
N LYS A 370 0.86 25.74 -39.43
CA LYS A 370 1.05 26.79 -40.48
C LYS A 370 -0.24 27.36 -41.01
N ASP A 371 -1.36 26.62 -40.96
CA ASP A 371 -2.68 27.07 -41.37
C ASP A 371 -3.75 26.61 -40.37
N LYS A 372 -4.25 27.56 -39.57
CA LYS A 372 -5.24 27.30 -38.51
C LYS A 372 -6.58 26.77 -39.04
N ASP A 373 -6.97 27.14 -40.25
CA ASP A 373 -8.26 26.71 -40.81
C ASP A 373 -8.15 25.27 -41.38
N SER A 374 -7.05 24.94 -42.00
CA SER A 374 -6.77 23.57 -42.41
C SER A 374 -6.63 22.65 -41.21
N MET A 375 -5.98 23.09 -40.12
CA MET A 375 -5.91 22.35 -38.87
C MET A 375 -7.29 22.07 -38.27
N LYS A 376 -8.17 23.05 -38.20
CA LYS A 376 -9.55 22.84 -37.72
C LYS A 376 -10.32 21.86 -38.58
N ARG A 377 -10.25 21.99 -39.92
CA ARG A 377 -10.89 21.03 -40.83
C ARG A 377 -10.39 19.63 -40.67
N PHE A 378 -9.07 19.44 -40.53
CA PHE A 378 -8.47 18.16 -40.34
C PHE A 378 -8.95 17.49 -39.06
N PHE A 379 -8.87 18.16 -37.92
CA PHE A 379 -9.30 17.60 -36.64
C PHE A 379 -10.78 17.28 -36.56
N ARG A 380 -11.63 18.16 -37.17
CA ARG A 380 -13.08 17.89 -37.27
C ARG A 380 -13.39 16.68 -38.15
N ALA A 381 -12.64 16.45 -39.21
CA ALA A 381 -12.77 15.24 -40.05
C ALA A 381 -12.50 13.96 -39.28
N PHE A 382 -11.63 14.00 -38.25
CA PHE A 382 -11.38 12.89 -37.32
C PHE A 382 -12.34 12.87 -36.13
N GLY A 383 -13.40 13.69 -36.13
CA GLY A 383 -14.47 13.67 -35.11
C GLY A 383 -14.06 14.21 -33.76
N LEU A 384 -13.12 15.21 -33.73
CA LEU A 384 -12.82 15.91 -32.47
C LEU A 384 -13.89 16.99 -32.24
N ASP A 385 -14.31 17.10 -30.98
CA ASP A 385 -15.17 18.18 -30.52
C ASP A 385 -14.37 19.50 -30.36
N ASP A 386 -15.08 20.59 -30.15
CA ASP A 386 -14.46 21.93 -30.05
C ASP A 386 -13.57 22.05 -28.79
N SER A 387 -13.79 21.23 -27.76
CA SER A 387 -12.96 21.20 -26.55
C SER A 387 -11.61 20.52 -26.82
N ALA A 388 -11.62 19.34 -27.46
CA ALA A 388 -10.42 18.65 -27.88
C ALA A 388 -9.63 19.42 -28.95
N LEU A 389 -10.33 20.11 -29.84
CA LEU A 389 -9.72 20.98 -30.86
C LEU A 389 -8.91 22.12 -30.21
N LYS A 390 -9.42 22.74 -29.14
CA LYS A 390 -8.66 23.77 -28.40
C LYS A 390 -7.37 23.19 -27.78
N VAL A 391 -7.42 21.98 -27.26
CA VAL A 391 -6.23 21.29 -26.70
C VAL A 391 -5.20 21.06 -27.80
N MET A 392 -5.62 20.57 -28.98
CA MET A 392 -4.73 20.31 -30.10
C MET A 392 -4.10 21.58 -30.63
N MET A 393 -4.85 22.67 -30.70
CA MET A 393 -4.35 24.00 -31.14
C MET A 393 -3.29 24.52 -30.17
N LYS A 394 -3.55 24.43 -28.88
CA LYS A 394 -2.59 24.81 -27.82
C LYS A 394 -1.31 23.99 -27.89
N GLU A 395 -1.43 22.69 -28.13
CA GLU A 395 -0.26 21.81 -28.25
C GLU A 395 0.54 22.11 -29.53
N ALA A 396 -0.12 22.41 -30.64
CA ALA A 396 0.55 22.83 -31.87
C ALA A 396 1.34 24.15 -31.69
N GLU A 397 0.79 25.12 -30.97
CA GLU A 397 1.50 26.36 -30.62
C GLU A 397 2.74 26.08 -29.74
N ARG A 398 2.64 25.19 -28.76
CA ARG A 398 3.78 24.77 -27.92
C ARG A 398 4.91 24.11 -28.72
N ILE A 399 4.56 23.23 -29.66
CA ILE A 399 5.53 22.53 -30.51
C ILE A 399 6.20 23.51 -31.47
N SER A 400 5.45 24.43 -32.05
CA SER A 400 6.00 25.43 -32.97
C SER A 400 7.01 26.37 -32.29
N ILE A 401 6.80 26.72 -31.01
CA ILE A 401 7.73 27.54 -30.21
C ILE A 401 9.01 26.74 -29.84
N LYS A 402 8.91 25.42 -29.63
CA LYS A 402 10.06 24.58 -29.27
C LYS A 402 10.97 24.25 -30.46
N MET A 403 10.48 24.29 -31.68
CA MET A 403 11.20 23.90 -32.90
C MET A 403 11.61 25.09 -33.78
N GLY A 404 11.18 26.31 -33.49
CA GLY A 404 11.61 27.57 -34.11
C GLY A 404 12.61 28.31 -33.23
#